data_be31b707495cb0b9d2e746a87e19fa58
#
_entry.id   be31b707495cb0b9d2e746a87e19fa58
#
_cell.length_a   1.000
_cell.length_b   1.000
_cell.length_c   1.000
_cell.angle_alpha   90.00
_cell.angle_beta   90.00
_cell.angle_gamma   90.00
#
_symmetry.space_group_name_H-M   'P 1'
#
loop_
_entity.id
_entity.type
_entity.pdbx_description
1 polymer ?
#
loop_
_entity_poly.entity_id
_entity_poly.type
_entity_poly.pdbx_seq_one_letter_code
_entity_poly.pdbx_strand_id
1 'polypeptide(L)'
;MLGAIIGDIIGSVYEWNNIKTKDFPLFRKDCFFTDDTVMTCAVAEAIMNGGQKDDFIDAMKKYGRLYPNADYGARFNAWLNRDNREPYNSFGNGSAMRVSPCAWVMDCDVYERTGMWSSSRGLASLSAEVTHNHPEGIKGAMATADAIFLCRFYFGGYCREYEQPINDNHTECKRRIKDYIEKTYGYNLSQTLDEIRPNYRFNETCQKTVPQAIIAFLESRDFEDAIRNAISLGGDSDTLAAITGSIAEAAYGIPDWIKDKAFSYLDDPLKDVVRRWENRIEAY
;
A
#
# COMPACT_ATOMS: atom_id res chain seq x y z
N MET A 1 -2.57 -6.95 1.07
CA MET A 1 -3.60 -6.07 1.64
C MET A 1 -3.43 -5.87 3.15
N LEU A 2 -3.24 -6.93 3.90
CA LEU A 2 -3.15 -6.86 5.37
C LEU A 2 -1.94 -6.03 5.85
N GLY A 3 -0.82 -6.09 5.13
CA GLY A 3 0.36 -5.27 5.44
C GLY A 3 0.10 -3.76 5.38
N ALA A 4 -0.78 -3.30 4.48
CA ALA A 4 -1.22 -1.91 4.44
C ALA A 4 -2.00 -1.55 5.72
N ILE A 5 -2.97 -2.38 6.09
CA ILE A 5 -3.80 -2.20 7.30
C ILE A 5 -2.93 -2.18 8.57
N ILE A 6 -1.94 -3.06 8.65
CA ILE A 6 -1.00 -3.12 9.78
C ILE A 6 -0.14 -1.86 9.85
N GLY A 7 0.35 -1.40 8.70
CA GLY A 7 1.14 -0.17 8.60
C GLY A 7 0.37 1.04 9.09
N ASP A 8 -0.86 1.21 8.63
CA ASP A 8 -1.79 2.24 9.06
C ASP A 8 -2.00 2.22 10.58
N ILE A 9 -2.44 1.07 11.13
CA ILE A 9 -2.71 0.93 12.57
C ILE A 9 -1.48 1.29 13.42
N ILE A 10 -0.30 0.81 13.04
CA ILE A 10 0.94 1.10 13.78
C ILE A 10 1.35 2.56 13.60
N GLY A 11 1.19 3.12 12.40
CA GLY A 11 1.55 4.49 12.04
C GLY A 11 0.65 5.56 12.64
N SER A 12 -0.64 5.24 12.87
CA SER A 12 -1.69 6.18 13.28
C SER A 12 -1.33 7.08 14.47
N VAL A 13 -0.66 6.55 15.47
CA VAL A 13 -0.26 7.30 16.67
C VAL A 13 0.97 8.18 16.47
N TYR A 14 1.65 8.04 15.34
CA TYR A 14 2.87 8.77 14.99
C TYR A 14 2.66 9.83 13.91
N GLU A 15 1.53 9.88 13.23
CA GLU A 15 1.21 10.85 12.19
C GLU A 15 1.34 12.29 12.70
N TRP A 16 0.72 12.59 13.84
CA TRP A 16 0.76 13.92 14.46
C TRP A 16 1.81 14.03 15.58
N ASN A 17 2.40 12.90 15.99
CA ASN A 17 3.45 12.81 17.00
C ASN A 17 4.70 12.14 16.42
N ASN A 18 5.24 12.76 15.38
CA ASN A 18 6.34 12.21 14.60
C ASN A 18 7.54 11.82 15.44
N ILE A 19 8.10 10.66 15.13
CA ILE A 19 9.36 10.16 15.67
C ILE A 19 10.40 10.03 14.58
N LYS A 20 11.69 10.06 14.99
CA LYS A 20 12.85 9.95 14.07
C LYS A 20 13.76 8.78 14.47
N THR A 21 13.19 7.75 15.08
CA THR A 21 13.89 6.57 15.57
C THR A 21 13.13 5.31 15.18
N LYS A 22 13.84 4.19 15.07
CA LYS A 22 13.28 2.84 14.89
C LYS A 22 12.97 2.16 16.24
N ASP A 23 13.42 2.77 17.36
CA ASP A 23 13.20 2.25 18.71
C ASP A 23 11.89 2.82 19.27
N PHE A 24 10.82 2.06 19.09
CA PHE A 24 9.48 2.36 19.60
C PHE A 24 8.66 1.08 19.77
N PRO A 25 7.65 1.06 20.67
CA PRO A 25 6.70 -0.04 20.77
C PRO A 25 5.93 -0.22 19.47
N LEU A 26 5.98 -1.40 18.84
CA LEU A 26 5.34 -1.64 17.55
C LEU A 26 3.82 -1.38 17.63
N PHE A 27 3.17 -1.92 18.66
CA PHE A 27 1.77 -1.64 18.95
C PHE A 27 1.62 -0.92 20.29
N ARG A 28 0.85 0.15 20.30
CA ARG A 28 0.43 0.90 21.48
C ARG A 28 -1.06 0.69 21.71
N LYS A 29 -1.53 0.86 22.93
CA LYS A 29 -2.96 0.71 23.28
C LYS A 29 -3.86 1.71 22.57
N ASP A 30 -3.32 2.86 22.21
CA ASP A 30 -3.97 3.98 21.52
C ASP A 30 -3.81 3.93 19.99
N CYS A 31 -3.24 2.87 19.41
CA CYS A 31 -3.28 2.63 17.96
C CYS A 31 -4.74 2.43 17.50
N PHE A 32 -5.04 2.93 16.32
CA PHE A 32 -6.36 2.84 15.68
C PHE A 32 -6.17 2.74 14.16
N PHE A 33 -7.21 2.41 13.43
CA PHE A 33 -7.18 2.44 11.97
C PHE A 33 -7.68 3.80 11.45
N THR A 34 -7.16 4.23 10.30
CA THR A 34 -7.52 5.49 9.64
C THR A 34 -8.20 5.23 8.29
N ASP A 35 -8.28 6.26 7.46
CA ASP A 35 -8.82 6.14 6.10
C ASP A 35 -7.97 5.23 5.20
N ASP A 36 -6.68 5.04 5.48
CA ASP A 36 -5.83 4.05 4.81
C ASP A 36 -6.44 2.65 4.87
N THR A 37 -6.79 2.18 6.05
CA THR A 37 -7.46 0.87 6.25
C THR A 37 -8.84 0.84 5.62
N VAL A 38 -9.66 1.86 5.88
CA VAL A 38 -11.04 1.92 5.38
C VAL A 38 -11.07 1.90 3.86
N MET A 39 -10.20 2.68 3.21
CA MET A 39 -10.15 2.74 1.75
C MET A 39 -9.45 1.53 1.12
N THR A 40 -8.50 0.90 1.80
CA THR A 40 -7.94 -0.40 1.38
C THR A 40 -9.03 -1.48 1.36
N CYS A 41 -9.85 -1.55 2.40
CA CYS A 41 -11.01 -2.45 2.44
C CYS A 41 -12.05 -2.11 1.36
N ALA A 42 -12.30 -0.83 1.10
CA ALA A 42 -13.20 -0.40 0.03
C ALA A 42 -12.70 -0.83 -1.36
N VAL A 43 -11.40 -0.73 -1.63
CA VAL A 43 -10.80 -1.22 -2.89
C VAL A 43 -10.91 -2.74 -3.01
N ALA A 44 -10.67 -3.48 -1.93
CA ALA A 44 -10.85 -4.94 -1.92
C ALA A 44 -12.30 -5.34 -2.21
N GLU A 45 -13.27 -4.68 -1.56
CA GLU A 45 -14.71 -4.88 -1.82
C GLU A 45 -15.08 -4.59 -3.27
N ALA A 46 -14.58 -3.48 -3.85
CA ALA A 46 -14.82 -3.13 -5.25
C ALA A 46 -14.34 -4.23 -6.20
N ILE A 47 -13.14 -4.76 -5.97
CA ILE A 47 -12.57 -5.85 -6.78
C ILE A 47 -13.39 -7.14 -6.62
N MET A 48 -13.86 -7.45 -5.42
CA MET A 48 -14.73 -8.60 -5.18
C MET A 48 -16.08 -8.48 -5.90
N ASN A 49 -16.56 -7.26 -6.12
CA ASN A 49 -17.81 -6.95 -6.80
C ASN A 49 -17.70 -6.85 -8.33
N GLY A 50 -16.50 -6.92 -8.90
CA GLY A 50 -16.28 -6.88 -10.35
C GLY A 50 -15.13 -6.01 -10.81
N GLY A 51 -14.71 -5.01 -10.01
CA GLY A 51 -13.55 -4.16 -10.26
C GLY A 51 -13.76 -3.14 -11.38
N GLN A 52 -15.01 -2.76 -11.66
CA GLN A 52 -15.33 -1.71 -12.61
C GLN A 52 -15.26 -0.32 -11.94
N LYS A 53 -15.22 0.73 -12.74
CA LYS A 53 -15.17 2.13 -12.23
C LYS A 53 -16.25 2.40 -11.18
N ASP A 54 -17.47 1.98 -11.45
CA ASP A 54 -18.61 2.20 -10.55
C ASP A 54 -18.47 1.40 -9.25
N ASP A 55 -17.92 0.18 -9.28
CA ASP A 55 -17.68 -0.61 -8.08
C ASP A 55 -16.71 0.11 -7.13
N PHE A 56 -15.62 0.72 -7.66
CA PHE A 56 -14.70 1.51 -6.84
C PHE A 56 -15.36 2.74 -6.22
N ILE A 57 -16.15 3.49 -7.00
CA ILE A 57 -16.84 4.67 -6.52
C ILE A 57 -17.84 4.29 -5.43
N ASP A 58 -18.66 3.27 -5.66
CA ASP A 58 -19.72 2.86 -4.74
C ASP A 58 -19.15 2.30 -3.44
N ALA A 59 -18.09 1.46 -3.53
CA ALA A 59 -17.43 0.94 -2.34
C ALA A 59 -16.75 2.05 -1.53
N MET A 60 -15.99 2.96 -2.15
CA MET A 60 -15.36 4.07 -1.43
C MET A 60 -16.40 4.98 -0.75
N LYS A 61 -17.50 5.32 -1.43
CA LYS A 61 -18.57 6.12 -0.84
C LYS A 61 -19.30 5.38 0.28
N LYS A 62 -19.56 4.07 0.12
CA LYS A 62 -20.18 3.23 1.14
C LYS A 62 -19.33 3.21 2.41
N TYR A 63 -18.06 2.84 2.29
CA TYR A 63 -17.17 2.72 3.45
C TYR A 63 -16.81 4.08 4.04
N GLY A 64 -16.58 5.10 3.20
CA GLY A 64 -16.32 6.45 3.69
C GLY A 64 -17.46 7.05 4.51
N ARG A 65 -18.70 6.76 4.13
CA ARG A 65 -19.90 7.18 4.90
C ARG A 65 -20.14 6.32 6.14
N LEU A 66 -19.71 5.06 6.12
CA LEU A 66 -19.76 4.17 7.29
C LEU A 66 -18.76 4.59 8.37
N TYR A 67 -17.61 5.12 7.96
CA TYR A 67 -16.52 5.56 8.84
C TYR A 67 -16.23 7.07 8.67
N PRO A 68 -17.18 7.97 9.01
CA PRO A 68 -17.04 9.39 8.68
C PRO A 68 -15.92 10.12 9.41
N ASN A 69 -15.35 9.52 10.44
CA ASN A 69 -14.30 10.08 11.29
C ASN A 69 -12.93 9.38 11.11
N ALA A 70 -12.68 8.77 9.95
CA ALA A 70 -11.44 8.04 9.69
C ALA A 70 -10.30 8.93 9.14
N ASP A 71 -10.36 10.22 9.38
CA ASP A 71 -9.30 11.23 9.09
C ASP A 71 -9.07 11.55 7.59
N TYR A 72 -10.12 11.46 6.78
CA TYR A 72 -10.04 11.76 5.35
C TYR A 72 -9.53 13.17 5.05
N GLY A 73 -8.65 13.29 4.06
CA GLY A 73 -8.29 14.58 3.49
C GLY A 73 -9.53 15.39 3.04
N ALA A 74 -9.52 16.70 3.23
CA ALA A 74 -10.71 17.57 3.07
C ALA A 74 -11.41 17.44 1.70
N ARG A 75 -10.65 17.31 0.59
CA ARG A 75 -11.22 17.16 -0.76
C ARG A 75 -11.87 15.78 -0.94
N PHE A 76 -11.27 14.73 -0.39
CA PHE A 76 -11.83 13.38 -0.44
C PHE A 76 -13.09 13.29 0.41
N ASN A 77 -13.09 13.83 1.62
CA ASN A 77 -14.28 13.91 2.47
C ASN A 77 -15.44 14.66 1.79
N ALA A 78 -15.15 15.78 1.12
CA ALA A 78 -16.15 16.48 0.33
C ALA A 78 -16.71 15.64 -0.82
N TRP A 79 -15.88 14.83 -1.51
CA TRP A 79 -16.29 13.94 -2.58
C TRP A 79 -17.14 12.76 -2.06
N LEU A 80 -16.82 12.18 -0.90
CA LEU A 80 -17.58 11.11 -0.26
C LEU A 80 -19.04 11.52 0.03
N ASN A 81 -19.23 12.78 0.43
CA ASN A 81 -20.51 13.30 0.89
C ASN A 81 -21.38 13.96 -0.21
N ARG A 82 -20.84 14.12 -1.42
CA ARG A 82 -21.58 14.63 -2.58
C ARG A 82 -22.11 13.49 -3.44
N ASP A 83 -23.19 13.75 -4.19
CA ASP A 83 -23.71 12.80 -5.18
C ASP A 83 -22.85 12.74 -6.44
N ASN A 84 -21.99 13.73 -6.63
CA ASN A 84 -21.03 13.77 -7.74
C ASN A 84 -20.10 12.56 -7.71
N ARG A 85 -19.99 11.88 -8.86
CA ARG A 85 -19.13 10.70 -9.06
C ARG A 85 -17.82 11.04 -9.80
N GLU A 86 -17.68 12.30 -10.25
CA GLU A 86 -16.51 12.73 -11.02
C GLU A 86 -15.27 12.88 -10.15
N PRO A 87 -14.09 12.55 -10.69
CA PRO A 87 -12.82 12.76 -10.01
C PRO A 87 -12.52 14.26 -9.85
N TYR A 88 -11.66 14.58 -8.90
CA TYR A 88 -11.32 15.97 -8.58
C TYR A 88 -9.82 16.30 -8.76
N ASN A 89 -9.13 15.54 -9.62
CA ASN A 89 -7.75 15.75 -10.03
C ASN A 89 -6.76 15.84 -8.85
N SER A 90 -6.89 14.93 -7.87
CA SER A 90 -5.94 14.81 -6.77
C SER A 90 -4.63 14.19 -7.23
N PHE A 91 -3.53 14.64 -6.63
CA PHE A 91 -2.20 14.02 -6.70
C PHE A 91 -1.72 13.57 -5.30
N GLY A 92 -2.65 13.51 -4.36
CA GLY A 92 -2.41 13.03 -3.00
C GLY A 92 -2.03 11.56 -2.96
N ASN A 93 -1.39 11.15 -1.86
CA ASN A 93 -0.95 9.77 -1.63
C ASN A 93 -2.10 8.78 -1.36
N GLY A 94 -3.31 9.30 -1.15
CA GLY A 94 -4.52 8.49 -0.93
C GLY A 94 -4.85 7.49 -2.03
N SER A 95 -4.34 7.65 -3.27
CA SER A 95 -4.45 6.63 -4.30
C SER A 95 -3.47 5.47 -4.10
N ALA A 96 -2.26 5.76 -3.58
CA ALA A 96 -1.21 4.78 -3.38
C ALA A 96 -1.42 3.95 -2.10
N MET A 97 -1.89 4.58 -1.01
CA MET A 97 -2.11 3.91 0.29
C MET A 97 -3.08 2.74 0.20
N ARG A 98 -4.16 2.90 -0.59
CA ARG A 98 -5.27 1.95 -0.70
C ARG A 98 -5.15 0.92 -1.82
N VAL A 99 -4.11 1.02 -2.69
CA VAL A 99 -4.04 0.28 -3.96
C VAL A 99 -3.67 -1.20 -3.80
N SER A 100 -3.16 -1.61 -2.63
CA SER A 100 -2.57 -2.94 -2.44
C SER A 100 -3.45 -4.11 -2.90
N PRO A 101 -4.80 -4.12 -2.74
CA PRO A 101 -5.61 -5.22 -3.26
C PRO A 101 -5.49 -5.40 -4.77
N CYS A 102 -5.32 -4.32 -5.54
CA CYS A 102 -5.15 -4.42 -7.00
C CYS A 102 -3.96 -5.29 -7.39
N ALA A 103 -2.86 -5.20 -6.63
CA ALA A 103 -1.64 -5.96 -6.91
C ALA A 103 -1.73 -7.45 -6.56
N TRP A 104 -2.64 -7.84 -5.66
CA TRP A 104 -2.81 -9.23 -5.24
C TRP A 104 -3.63 -10.07 -6.22
N VAL A 105 -4.46 -9.47 -7.05
CA VAL A 105 -5.19 -10.15 -8.13
C VAL A 105 -4.41 -10.18 -9.46
N MET A 106 -3.16 -9.75 -9.44
CA MET A 106 -2.24 -9.88 -10.58
C MET A 106 -1.74 -11.32 -10.70
N ASP A 107 -1.89 -11.87 -11.91
CA ASP A 107 -1.47 -13.23 -12.22
C ASP A 107 0.03 -13.26 -12.58
N CYS A 108 0.84 -13.84 -11.70
CA CYS A 108 2.28 -13.98 -11.88
C CYS A 108 2.63 -14.94 -13.03
N ASP A 109 1.83 -16.00 -13.23
CA ASP A 109 2.04 -16.97 -14.30
C ASP A 109 1.79 -16.37 -15.68
N VAL A 110 0.77 -15.49 -15.80
CA VAL A 110 0.52 -14.77 -17.04
C VAL A 110 1.67 -13.82 -17.36
N TYR A 111 2.16 -13.10 -16.36
CA TYR A 111 3.31 -12.20 -16.53
C TYR A 111 4.56 -12.97 -16.96
N GLU A 112 4.88 -14.10 -16.32
CA GLU A 112 6.03 -14.92 -16.66
C GLU A 112 5.98 -15.38 -18.12
N ARG A 113 4.81 -15.86 -18.57
CA ARG A 113 4.66 -16.41 -19.94
C ARG A 113 4.65 -15.34 -21.03
N THR A 114 4.17 -14.15 -20.74
CA THR A 114 3.87 -13.15 -21.78
C THR A 114 4.69 -11.87 -21.65
N GLY A 115 5.30 -11.64 -20.49
CA GLY A 115 5.92 -10.35 -20.15
C GLY A 115 4.91 -9.20 -20.06
N MET A 116 3.61 -9.50 -20.19
CA MET A 116 2.57 -8.50 -20.17
C MET A 116 1.95 -8.39 -18.78
N TRP A 117 1.88 -7.17 -18.30
CA TRP A 117 1.11 -6.83 -17.11
C TRP A 117 -0.36 -7.14 -17.37
N SER A 118 -0.94 -8.03 -16.57
CA SER A 118 -2.34 -8.40 -16.70
C SER A 118 -3.28 -7.22 -16.41
N SER A 119 -4.58 -7.44 -16.61
CA SER A 119 -5.66 -6.47 -16.39
C SER A 119 -5.64 -5.74 -15.03
N SER A 120 -4.92 -6.26 -14.06
CA SER A 120 -4.76 -5.71 -12.71
C SER A 120 -3.93 -4.43 -12.63
N ARG A 121 -3.00 -4.18 -13.56
CA ARG A 121 -2.37 -2.85 -13.69
C ARG A 121 -3.42 -1.83 -14.09
N GLY A 122 -4.39 -2.22 -14.91
CA GLY A 122 -5.58 -1.44 -15.20
C GLY A 122 -6.44 -1.19 -13.96
N LEU A 123 -6.56 -2.17 -13.04
CA LEU A 123 -7.28 -1.97 -11.77
C LEU A 123 -6.60 -0.94 -10.86
N ALA A 124 -5.26 -0.94 -10.78
CA ALA A 124 -4.52 0.05 -9.98
C ALA A 124 -4.73 1.48 -10.53
N SER A 125 -4.62 1.66 -11.85
CA SER A 125 -4.94 2.93 -12.51
C SER A 125 -6.40 3.34 -12.26
N LEU A 126 -7.33 2.43 -12.49
CA LEU A 126 -8.77 2.69 -12.35
C LEU A 126 -9.15 3.05 -10.90
N SER A 127 -8.58 2.37 -9.89
CA SER A 127 -8.81 2.69 -8.47
C SER A 127 -8.33 4.09 -8.08
N ALA A 128 -7.28 4.59 -8.77
CA ALA A 128 -6.81 5.96 -8.60
C ALA A 128 -7.69 6.96 -9.35
N GLU A 129 -8.00 6.68 -10.62
CA GLU A 129 -8.70 7.59 -11.53
C GLU A 129 -10.07 8.05 -11.03
N VAL A 130 -10.75 7.27 -10.20
CA VAL A 130 -12.07 7.65 -9.66
C VAL A 130 -12.03 8.90 -8.76
N THR A 131 -10.85 9.30 -8.27
CA THR A 131 -10.65 10.49 -7.42
C THR A 131 -9.35 11.21 -7.72
N HIS A 132 -8.25 10.46 -7.93
CA HIS A 132 -6.87 10.92 -8.08
C HIS A 132 -6.43 10.80 -9.56
N ASN A 133 -7.22 11.38 -10.47
CA ASN A 133 -6.95 11.31 -11.92
C ASN A 133 -5.86 12.29 -12.42
N HIS A 134 -5.14 12.95 -11.52
CA HIS A 134 -3.91 13.65 -11.85
C HIS A 134 -2.81 12.62 -12.21
N PRO A 135 -1.93 12.88 -13.22
CA PRO A 135 -0.88 11.95 -13.62
C PRO A 135 -0.03 11.43 -12.45
N GLU A 136 0.32 12.27 -11.50
CA GLU A 136 1.10 11.87 -10.31
C GLU A 136 0.29 11.00 -9.33
N GLY A 137 -1.02 11.21 -9.22
CA GLY A 137 -1.90 10.34 -8.40
C GLY A 137 -2.00 8.94 -8.98
N ILE A 138 -2.19 8.82 -10.29
CA ILE A 138 -2.21 7.54 -11.02
C ILE A 138 -0.82 6.87 -10.93
N LYS A 139 0.24 7.64 -11.19
CA LYS A 139 1.63 7.16 -11.11
C LYS A 139 1.96 6.57 -9.74
N GLY A 140 1.56 7.23 -8.65
CA GLY A 140 1.82 6.75 -7.30
C GLY A 140 1.14 5.41 -7.00
N ALA A 141 -0.13 5.27 -7.37
CA ALA A 141 -0.87 4.02 -7.23
C ALA A 141 -0.24 2.88 -8.05
N MET A 142 0.07 3.15 -9.32
CA MET A 142 0.69 2.16 -10.19
C MET A 142 2.08 1.74 -9.73
N ALA A 143 2.91 2.67 -9.28
CA ALA A 143 4.25 2.36 -8.76
C ALA A 143 4.20 1.50 -7.49
N THR A 144 3.24 1.78 -6.60
CA THR A 144 3.02 0.96 -5.40
C THR A 144 2.53 -0.44 -5.78
N ALA A 145 1.55 -0.55 -6.68
CA ALA A 145 1.04 -1.85 -7.13
C ALA A 145 2.12 -2.68 -7.85
N ASP A 146 2.92 -2.06 -8.70
CA ASP A 146 4.03 -2.72 -9.38
C ASP A 146 5.11 -3.19 -8.39
N ALA A 147 5.44 -2.40 -7.37
CA ALA A 147 6.38 -2.81 -6.33
C ALA A 147 5.88 -4.05 -5.56
N ILE A 148 4.60 -4.07 -5.18
CA ILE A 148 3.96 -5.24 -4.53
C ILE A 148 4.01 -6.45 -5.45
N PHE A 149 3.61 -6.28 -6.70
CA PHE A 149 3.60 -7.37 -7.67
C PHE A 149 5.00 -7.96 -7.90
N LEU A 150 6.00 -7.10 -8.11
CA LEU A 150 7.38 -7.54 -8.31
C LEU A 150 7.95 -8.26 -7.08
N CYS A 151 7.53 -7.85 -5.86
CA CYS A 151 7.86 -8.62 -4.65
C CYS A 151 7.25 -10.01 -4.71
N ARG A 152 5.96 -10.16 -5.01
CA ARG A 152 5.32 -11.48 -5.17
C ARG A 152 6.03 -12.33 -6.24
N PHE A 153 6.41 -11.71 -7.35
CA PHE A 153 7.05 -12.38 -8.46
C PHE A 153 8.47 -12.85 -8.11
N TYR A 154 9.31 -11.98 -7.56
CA TYR A 154 10.72 -12.31 -7.29
C TYR A 154 10.91 -13.10 -5.99
N PHE A 155 10.22 -12.74 -4.90
CA PHE A 155 10.35 -13.41 -3.61
C PHE A 155 9.47 -14.67 -3.53
N GLY A 156 8.35 -14.70 -4.25
CA GLY A 156 7.44 -15.86 -4.32
C GLY A 156 7.93 -17.03 -5.19
N GLY A 157 9.10 -16.90 -5.83
CA GLY A 157 9.70 -17.96 -6.63
C GLY A 157 9.06 -18.18 -8.01
N TYR A 158 8.25 -17.24 -8.51
CA TYR A 158 7.64 -17.32 -9.85
C TYR A 158 8.62 -17.01 -10.98
N CYS A 159 9.83 -16.56 -10.69
CA CYS A 159 10.84 -16.25 -11.70
C CYS A 159 11.65 -17.48 -12.05
N ARG A 160 11.26 -18.21 -13.11
CA ARG A 160 11.91 -19.45 -13.57
C ARG A 160 13.26 -19.26 -14.26
N GLU A 161 13.66 -18.03 -14.58
CA GLU A 161 15.02 -17.72 -15.09
C GLU A 161 16.13 -18.14 -14.11
N TYR A 162 15.75 -18.42 -12.87
CA TYR A 162 16.64 -18.96 -11.86
C TYR A 162 16.20 -20.40 -11.56
N GLU A 163 16.92 -21.40 -12.10
CA GLU A 163 16.76 -22.83 -11.83
C GLU A 163 16.91 -23.22 -10.34
N GLN A 164 17.21 -22.24 -9.51
CA GLN A 164 17.20 -22.28 -8.05
C GLN A 164 16.27 -21.16 -7.56
N PRO A 165 15.39 -21.39 -6.56
CA PRO A 165 14.81 -20.29 -5.85
C PRO A 165 15.98 -19.36 -5.46
N ILE A 166 15.79 -18.04 -5.60
CA ILE A 166 16.81 -17.06 -5.19
C ILE A 166 16.91 -17.19 -3.66
N ASN A 167 17.45 -18.34 -3.23
CA ASN A 167 17.76 -18.62 -1.85
C ASN A 167 18.83 -17.63 -1.43
N ASP A 168 18.48 -16.74 -0.51
CA ASP A 168 19.30 -15.73 0.14
C ASP A 168 19.69 -14.47 -0.65
N ASN A 169 19.15 -14.21 -1.84
CA ASN A 169 19.51 -12.97 -2.54
C ASN A 169 18.38 -11.92 -2.57
N HIS A 170 17.79 -11.64 -1.41
CA HIS A 170 16.87 -10.50 -1.23
C HIS A 170 17.46 -9.20 -1.81
N THR A 171 18.79 -9.04 -1.79
CA THR A 171 19.48 -7.87 -2.34
C THR A 171 19.27 -7.74 -3.85
N GLU A 172 19.38 -8.84 -4.61
CA GLU A 172 19.18 -8.81 -6.07
C GLU A 172 17.70 -8.56 -6.42
N CYS A 173 16.76 -9.19 -5.69
CA CYS A 173 15.33 -8.92 -5.88
C CYS A 173 15.01 -7.43 -5.69
N LYS A 174 15.50 -6.84 -4.60
CA LYS A 174 15.32 -5.42 -4.28
C LYS A 174 15.97 -4.51 -5.33
N ARG A 175 17.17 -4.86 -5.80
CA ARG A 175 17.85 -4.11 -6.86
C ARG A 175 17.00 -4.08 -8.14
N ARG A 176 16.42 -5.22 -8.56
CA ARG A 176 15.55 -5.30 -9.74
C ARG A 176 14.27 -4.50 -9.58
N ILE A 177 13.66 -4.55 -8.40
CA ILE A 177 12.48 -3.73 -8.08
C ILE A 177 12.83 -2.25 -8.17
N LYS A 178 13.94 -1.84 -7.55
CA LYS A 178 14.44 -0.46 -7.61
C LYS A 178 14.65 -0.01 -9.05
N ASP A 179 15.44 -0.74 -9.83
CA ASP A 179 15.77 -0.42 -11.22
C ASP A 179 14.48 -0.29 -12.08
N TYR A 180 13.53 -1.20 -11.88
CA TYR A 180 12.26 -1.15 -12.58
C TYR A 180 11.44 0.10 -12.23
N ILE A 181 11.28 0.40 -10.94
CA ILE A 181 10.50 1.55 -10.48
C ILE A 181 11.15 2.87 -10.92
N GLU A 182 12.47 3.00 -10.80
CA GLU A 182 13.21 4.19 -11.27
C GLU A 182 13.03 4.39 -12.79
N LYS A 183 13.21 3.33 -13.57
CA LYS A 183 13.10 3.38 -15.03
C LYS A 183 11.68 3.67 -15.51
N THR A 184 10.67 3.07 -14.85
CA THR A 184 9.27 3.12 -15.33
C THR A 184 8.57 4.39 -14.87
N TYR A 185 8.83 4.84 -13.63
CA TYR A 185 8.11 5.94 -13.00
C TYR A 185 8.94 7.19 -12.80
N GLY A 186 10.26 7.12 -13.03
CA GLY A 186 11.16 8.27 -12.85
C GLY A 186 11.33 8.71 -11.40
N TYR A 187 11.01 7.86 -10.44
CA TYR A 187 11.31 8.12 -9.03
C TYR A 187 12.81 7.96 -8.77
N ASN A 188 13.36 8.81 -7.92
CA ASN A 188 14.73 8.66 -7.43
C ASN A 188 14.71 7.85 -6.12
N LEU A 189 15.23 6.63 -6.17
CA LEU A 189 15.32 5.72 -5.02
C LEU A 189 16.78 5.51 -4.55
N SER A 190 17.68 6.44 -4.89
CA SER A 190 19.10 6.32 -4.53
C SER A 190 19.47 6.91 -3.18
N GLN A 191 18.58 7.72 -2.57
CA GLN A 191 18.79 8.23 -1.22
C GLN A 191 18.63 7.12 -0.18
N THR A 192 19.38 7.20 0.90
CA THR A 192 19.19 6.33 2.07
C THR A 192 18.20 6.93 3.07
N LEU A 193 17.63 6.08 3.92
CA LEU A 193 16.76 6.54 5.01
C LEU A 193 17.48 7.51 5.95
N ASP A 194 18.77 7.32 6.20
CA ASP A 194 19.54 8.19 7.07
C ASP A 194 19.76 9.59 6.44
N GLU A 195 19.82 9.69 5.12
CA GLU A 195 19.84 10.97 4.41
C GLU A 195 18.47 11.66 4.39
N ILE A 196 17.40 10.89 4.29
CA ILE A 196 16.02 11.41 4.21
C ILE A 196 15.52 11.84 5.59
N ARG A 197 15.70 11.01 6.62
CA ARG A 197 15.07 11.12 7.95
C ARG A 197 15.23 12.47 8.63
N PRO A 198 16.40 13.14 8.65
CA PRO A 198 16.57 14.41 9.34
C PRO A 198 15.69 15.54 8.77
N ASN A 199 15.44 15.52 7.47
CA ASN A 199 14.81 16.62 6.75
C ASN A 199 13.39 16.31 6.27
N TYR A 200 12.95 15.05 6.34
CA TYR A 200 11.61 14.68 5.92
C TYR A 200 10.55 15.29 6.84
N ARG A 201 9.49 15.80 6.24
CA ARG A 201 8.38 16.45 6.93
C ARG A 201 7.06 15.94 6.36
N PHE A 202 5.95 16.23 7.04
CA PHE A 202 4.61 15.88 6.62
C PHE A 202 4.35 16.30 5.16
N ASN A 203 3.88 15.37 4.36
CA ASN A 203 3.58 15.57 2.94
C ASN A 203 2.58 14.54 2.44
N GLU A 204 1.46 15.01 1.92
CA GLU A 204 0.34 14.19 1.42
C GLU A 204 0.41 13.92 -0.08
N THR A 205 1.52 14.18 -0.77
CA THR A 205 1.61 14.01 -2.22
C THR A 205 2.27 12.68 -2.59
N CYS A 206 1.80 12.03 -3.65
CA CYS A 206 2.41 10.80 -4.18
C CYS A 206 3.91 10.96 -4.43
N GLN A 207 4.34 12.11 -4.98
CA GLN A 207 5.75 12.36 -5.32
C GLN A 207 6.69 12.41 -4.11
N LYS A 208 6.14 12.67 -2.92
CA LYS A 208 6.91 12.84 -1.68
C LYS A 208 6.64 11.73 -0.65
N THR A 209 5.69 10.85 -0.92
CA THR A 209 5.35 9.72 -0.04
C THR A 209 5.79 8.39 -0.66
N VAL A 210 5.42 8.14 -1.92
CA VAL A 210 5.63 6.82 -2.55
C VAL A 210 7.11 6.44 -2.67
N PRO A 211 8.02 7.28 -3.19
CA PRO A 211 9.44 6.92 -3.26
C PRO A 211 10.05 6.67 -1.88
N GLN A 212 9.68 7.44 -0.85
CA GLN A 212 10.17 7.25 0.51
C GLN A 212 9.67 5.94 1.14
N ALA A 213 8.42 5.58 0.90
CA ALA A 213 7.86 4.31 1.33
C ALA A 213 8.55 3.11 0.64
N ILE A 214 8.84 3.22 -0.66
CA ILE A 214 9.58 2.18 -1.39
C ILE A 214 11.01 2.07 -0.85
N ILE A 215 11.72 3.19 -0.59
CA ILE A 215 13.07 3.19 0.02
C ILE A 215 13.03 2.52 1.40
N ALA A 216 12.00 2.79 2.22
CA ALA A 216 11.84 2.15 3.53
C ALA A 216 11.76 0.62 3.42
N PHE A 217 11.07 0.10 2.39
CA PHE A 217 11.07 -1.32 2.08
C PHE A 217 12.44 -1.79 1.56
N LEU A 218 13.06 -1.09 0.63
CA LEU A 218 14.34 -1.49 0.03
C LEU A 218 15.46 -1.66 1.07
N GLU A 219 15.46 -0.86 2.13
CA GLU A 219 16.44 -0.95 3.23
C GLU A 219 16.04 -1.90 4.36
N SER A 220 14.85 -2.50 4.32
CA SER A 220 14.37 -3.39 5.37
C SER A 220 14.95 -4.81 5.27
N ARG A 221 14.93 -5.55 6.37
CA ARG A 221 15.37 -6.95 6.46
C ARG A 221 14.21 -7.94 6.59
N ASP A 222 13.11 -7.47 7.14
CA ASP A 222 11.89 -8.21 7.40
C ASP A 222 10.68 -7.27 7.45
N PHE A 223 9.49 -7.81 7.67
CA PHE A 223 8.25 -7.05 7.72
C PHE A 223 8.25 -5.97 8.83
N GLU A 224 8.67 -6.34 10.06
CA GLU A 224 8.70 -5.40 11.19
C GLU A 224 9.71 -4.27 10.93
N ASP A 225 10.89 -4.60 10.42
CA ASP A 225 11.92 -3.62 10.09
C ASP A 225 11.46 -2.63 9.02
N ALA A 226 10.67 -3.10 8.04
CA ALA A 226 10.07 -2.24 7.02
C ALA A 226 9.10 -1.20 7.63
N ILE A 227 8.20 -1.63 8.52
CA ILE A 227 7.29 -0.73 9.24
C ILE A 227 8.08 0.28 10.09
N ARG A 228 9.09 -0.18 10.82
CA ARG A 228 9.96 0.69 11.63
C ARG A 228 10.71 1.71 10.78
N ASN A 229 11.19 1.30 9.62
CA ASN A 229 11.83 2.18 8.65
C ASN A 229 10.89 3.31 8.23
N ALA A 230 9.68 2.99 7.77
CA ALA A 230 8.69 3.96 7.32
C ALA A 230 8.34 4.97 8.42
N ILE A 231 7.95 4.50 9.60
CA ILE A 231 7.56 5.35 10.73
C ILE A 231 8.72 6.22 11.21
N SER A 232 9.95 5.72 11.18
CA SER A 232 11.13 6.49 11.58
C SER A 232 11.43 7.70 10.68
N LEU A 233 10.83 7.78 9.50
CA LEU A 233 10.91 8.97 8.65
C LEU A 233 10.07 10.13 9.21
N GLY A 234 9.04 9.82 10.01
CA GLY A 234 8.03 10.79 10.43
C GLY A 234 7.19 11.28 9.23
N GLY A 235 6.58 12.44 9.36
CA GLY A 235 5.66 12.94 8.34
C GLY A 235 4.30 12.24 8.45
N ASP A 236 3.73 11.90 7.33
CA ASP A 236 2.49 11.12 7.15
C ASP A 236 2.81 9.63 7.41
N SER A 237 2.90 9.28 8.69
CA SER A 237 3.54 8.03 9.14
C SER A 237 2.69 6.79 8.89
N ASP A 238 1.38 6.90 8.98
CA ASP A 238 0.41 5.84 8.71
C ASP A 238 0.38 5.50 7.22
N THR A 239 0.26 6.51 6.35
CA THR A 239 0.32 6.31 4.90
C THR A 239 1.69 5.77 4.44
N LEU A 240 2.80 6.31 4.95
CA LEU A 240 4.13 5.75 4.67
C LEU A 240 4.21 4.28 5.06
N ALA A 241 3.73 3.95 6.27
CA ALA A 241 3.77 2.58 6.77
C ALA A 241 2.76 1.67 6.07
N ALA A 242 1.60 2.18 5.65
CA ALA A 242 0.63 1.43 4.85
C ALA A 242 1.20 1.03 3.48
N ILE A 243 1.81 1.97 2.75
CA ILE A 243 2.45 1.69 1.46
C ILE A 243 3.63 0.72 1.66
N THR A 244 4.53 1.01 2.61
CA THR A 244 5.70 0.16 2.89
C THR A 244 5.29 -1.24 3.34
N GLY A 245 4.32 -1.34 4.25
CA GLY A 245 3.80 -2.60 4.77
C GLY A 245 3.15 -3.46 3.70
N SER A 246 2.46 -2.84 2.74
CA SER A 246 1.86 -3.57 1.61
C SER A 246 2.91 -4.22 0.71
N ILE A 247 4.06 -3.57 0.52
CA ILE A 247 5.18 -4.11 -0.25
C ILE A 247 5.91 -5.19 0.56
N ALA A 248 6.15 -4.93 1.85
CA ALA A 248 6.83 -5.87 2.75
C ALA A 248 6.04 -7.16 2.97
N GLU A 249 4.69 -7.10 3.05
CA GLU A 249 3.82 -8.28 3.07
C GLU A 249 4.11 -9.22 1.89
N ALA A 250 4.24 -8.65 0.71
CA ALA A 250 4.47 -9.41 -0.52
C ALA A 250 5.87 -10.05 -0.60
N ALA A 251 6.86 -9.42 0.07
CA ALA A 251 8.24 -9.89 0.07
C ALA A 251 8.53 -10.89 1.19
N TYR A 252 8.03 -10.65 2.40
CA TYR A 252 8.44 -11.37 3.61
C TYR A 252 7.32 -12.18 4.26
N GLY A 253 6.08 -11.94 3.84
CA GLY A 253 4.93 -12.36 4.63
C GLY A 253 4.77 -11.52 5.91
N ILE A 254 3.78 -11.86 6.71
CA ILE A 254 3.49 -11.16 7.97
C ILE A 254 3.62 -12.17 9.12
N PRO A 255 4.41 -11.89 10.17
CA PRO A 255 4.46 -12.73 11.36
C PRO A 255 3.07 -12.86 12.02
N ASP A 256 2.67 -14.07 12.43
CA ASP A 256 1.33 -14.36 12.96
C ASP A 256 0.97 -13.45 14.13
N TRP A 257 1.89 -13.22 15.05
CA TRP A 257 1.62 -12.36 16.21
C TRP A 257 1.31 -10.91 15.85
N ILE A 258 1.91 -10.39 14.74
CA ILE A 258 1.62 -9.05 14.21
C ILE A 258 0.24 -9.04 13.59
N LYS A 259 -0.09 -10.07 12.80
CA LYS A 259 -1.39 -10.27 12.19
C LYS A 259 -2.50 -10.31 13.25
N ASP A 260 -2.37 -11.20 14.24
CA ASP A 260 -3.34 -11.35 15.32
C ASP A 260 -3.54 -10.05 16.10
N LYS A 261 -2.43 -9.36 16.39
CA LYS A 261 -2.48 -8.10 17.12
C LYS A 261 -3.22 -7.02 16.32
N ALA A 262 -2.92 -6.87 15.04
CA ALA A 262 -3.59 -5.88 14.18
C ALA A 262 -5.09 -6.16 14.07
N PHE A 263 -5.49 -7.43 13.91
CA PHE A 263 -6.91 -7.80 13.90
C PHE A 263 -7.67 -7.35 15.16
N SER A 264 -7.01 -7.22 16.30
CA SER A 264 -7.66 -6.74 17.53
C SER A 264 -8.09 -5.27 17.49
N TYR A 265 -7.57 -4.48 16.55
CA TYR A 265 -7.93 -3.06 16.38
C TYR A 265 -9.05 -2.86 15.35
N LEU A 266 -9.36 -3.87 14.52
CA LEU A 266 -10.43 -3.79 13.53
C LEU A 266 -11.78 -4.10 14.17
N ASP A 267 -12.81 -3.47 13.65
CA ASP A 267 -14.21 -3.84 13.94
C ASP A 267 -14.71 -4.99 13.04
N ASP A 268 -15.89 -5.48 13.31
CA ASP A 268 -16.44 -6.65 12.61
C ASP A 268 -16.66 -6.43 11.10
N PRO A 269 -17.14 -5.27 10.62
CA PRO A 269 -17.29 -5.03 9.19
C PRO A 269 -15.97 -5.06 8.43
N LEU A 270 -14.90 -4.46 8.95
CA LEU A 270 -13.57 -4.48 8.30
C LEU A 270 -12.94 -5.88 8.38
N LYS A 271 -13.08 -6.59 9.51
CA LYS A 271 -12.66 -8.00 9.63
C LYS A 271 -13.35 -8.90 8.60
N ASP A 272 -14.64 -8.68 8.33
CA ASP A 272 -15.36 -9.44 7.32
C ASP A 272 -14.78 -9.24 5.92
N VAL A 273 -14.48 -7.99 5.54
CA VAL A 273 -13.83 -7.70 4.26
C VAL A 273 -12.49 -8.40 4.15
N VAL A 274 -11.65 -8.31 5.19
CA VAL A 274 -10.33 -8.96 5.19
C VAL A 274 -10.45 -10.47 5.02
N ARG A 275 -11.34 -11.13 5.77
CA ARG A 275 -11.54 -12.58 5.67
C ARG A 275 -12.04 -13.01 4.28
N ARG A 276 -13.03 -12.29 3.72
CA ARG A 276 -13.54 -12.58 2.36
C ARG A 276 -12.45 -12.38 1.31
N TRP A 277 -11.59 -11.38 1.50
CA TRP A 277 -10.47 -11.13 0.62
C TRP A 277 -9.42 -12.24 0.70
N GLU A 278 -9.01 -12.67 1.90
CA GLU A 278 -8.05 -13.77 2.09
C GLU A 278 -8.58 -15.06 1.43
N ASN A 279 -9.82 -15.45 1.69
CA ASN A 279 -10.45 -16.61 1.06
C ASN A 279 -10.46 -16.52 -0.48
N ARG A 280 -10.61 -15.32 -1.04
CA ARG A 280 -10.58 -15.13 -2.49
C ARG A 280 -9.18 -15.33 -3.07
N ILE A 281 -8.14 -14.83 -2.39
CA ILE A 281 -6.76 -14.96 -2.90
C ILE A 281 -6.26 -16.39 -2.78
N GLU A 282 -6.61 -17.09 -1.70
CA GLU A 282 -6.24 -18.51 -1.51
C GLU A 282 -6.90 -19.44 -2.54
N ALA A 283 -7.98 -19.01 -3.19
CA ALA A 283 -8.69 -19.76 -4.21
C ALA A 283 -8.08 -19.62 -5.63
N TYR A 284 -7.07 -18.76 -5.80
CA TYR A 284 -6.33 -18.55 -7.05
C TYR A 284 -4.93 -19.17 -6.97
#